data_cf71fa5ae1ef018340091e0b981f9d28
#
_entry.id   cf71fa5ae1ef018340091e0b981f9d28
#
_cell.length_a   1.000
_cell.length_b   1.000
_cell.length_c   1.000
_cell.angle_alpha   90.00
_cell.angle_beta   90.00
_cell.angle_gamma   90.00
#
_symmetry.space_group_name_H-M   'P 1'
#
loop_
_entity.id
_entity.type
_entity.pdbx_description
1 polymer ?
#
loop_
_entity_poly.entity_id
_entity_poly.type
_entity_poly.pdbx_seq_one_letter_code
_entity_poly.pdbx_strand_id
1 'polypeptide(L)'
;MSVGLLLITHNNIATSLLETARQMLDTCPLATRALEVPLDFPVADVMAQAKEHISTLDTGNGVLILTDIYGATPANIGKQLCNDFNCTLVAGINLPMLVRILNYPQLNMTNMALKAVSGGHDGILLCECQETEK
;
A
#
# COMPACT_ATOMS: atom_id res chain seq x y z
N MET A 1 2.42 -2.66 -19.22
CA MET A 1 1.60 -3.19 -18.12
C MET A 1 2.26 -2.84 -16.81
N SER A 2 1.47 -2.49 -15.83
CA SER A 2 1.98 -1.98 -14.56
C SER A 2 1.71 -2.96 -13.43
N VAL A 3 2.48 -2.81 -12.36
CA VAL A 3 2.22 -3.52 -11.10
C VAL A 3 0.89 -3.04 -10.53
N GLY A 4 0.07 -3.96 -10.04
CA GLY A 4 -1.15 -3.58 -9.32
C GLY A 4 -0.83 -3.22 -7.88
N LEU A 5 -1.67 -2.41 -7.26
CA LEU A 5 -1.45 -1.93 -5.91
C LEU A 5 -2.65 -2.27 -5.04
N LEU A 6 -2.42 -3.04 -3.97
CA LEU A 6 -3.47 -3.43 -3.03
C LEU A 6 -3.08 -2.96 -1.63
N LEU A 7 -3.92 -2.13 -1.04
CA LEU A 7 -3.74 -1.66 0.33
C LEU A 7 -4.65 -2.49 1.24
N ILE A 8 -4.07 -3.14 2.24
CA ILE A 8 -4.83 -3.92 3.23
C ILE A 8 -4.49 -3.36 4.60
N THR A 9 -5.45 -2.69 5.23
CA THR A 9 -5.21 -2.01 6.50
C THR A 9 -6.37 -2.21 7.46
N HIS A 10 -6.12 -1.84 8.71
CA HIS A 10 -7.22 -1.74 9.68
C HIS A 10 -8.19 -0.63 9.27
N ASN A 11 -9.47 -0.91 9.47
CA ASN A 11 -10.54 0.08 9.28
C ASN A 11 -10.38 0.82 7.95
N ASN A 12 -10.60 2.12 7.94
CA ASN A 12 -10.63 2.90 6.69
C ASN A 12 -9.31 3.60 6.36
N ILE A 13 -8.20 3.16 6.96
CA ILE A 13 -6.89 3.77 6.70
C ILE A 13 -6.54 3.67 5.21
N ALA A 14 -6.71 2.50 4.63
CA ALA A 14 -6.38 2.26 3.22
C ALA A 14 -7.13 3.20 2.30
N THR A 15 -8.44 3.28 2.47
CA THR A 15 -9.29 4.10 1.63
C THR A 15 -8.93 5.58 1.76
N SER A 16 -8.73 6.05 2.99
CA SER A 16 -8.40 7.46 3.23
C SER A 16 -7.04 7.84 2.66
N LEU A 17 -6.04 6.98 2.84
CA LEU A 17 -4.71 7.23 2.28
C LEU A 17 -4.75 7.29 0.77
N LEU A 18 -5.45 6.35 0.15
CA LEU A 18 -5.50 6.27 -1.31
C LEU A 18 -6.22 7.48 -1.90
N GLU A 19 -7.34 7.87 -1.29
CA GLU A 19 -8.08 9.04 -1.75
C GLU A 19 -7.25 10.32 -1.62
N THR A 20 -6.54 10.45 -0.51
CA THR A 20 -5.70 11.61 -0.28
C THR A 20 -4.56 11.67 -1.30
N ALA A 21 -3.91 10.54 -1.55
CA ALA A 21 -2.82 10.49 -2.52
C ALA A 21 -3.32 10.86 -3.92
N ARG A 22 -4.50 10.38 -4.30
CA ARG A 22 -5.09 10.71 -5.60
C ARG A 22 -5.35 12.20 -5.74
N GLN A 23 -5.84 12.83 -4.66
CA GLN A 23 -6.09 14.27 -4.68
C GLN A 23 -4.80 15.07 -4.85
N MET A 24 -3.72 14.60 -4.23
CA MET A 24 -2.44 15.28 -4.31
C MET A 24 -1.80 15.18 -5.70
N LEU A 25 -2.04 14.08 -6.40
CA LEU A 25 -1.35 13.78 -7.66
C LEU A 25 -2.18 14.06 -8.91
N ASP A 26 -3.45 14.39 -8.77
CA ASP A 26 -4.40 14.62 -9.87
C ASP A 26 -4.67 13.37 -10.70
N THR A 27 -3.75 12.43 -10.76
CA THR A 27 -3.91 11.19 -11.52
C THR A 27 -3.50 10.02 -10.64
N CYS A 28 -4.00 8.83 -11.01
CA CYS A 28 -3.59 7.59 -10.35
C CYS A 28 -3.16 6.63 -11.45
N PRO A 29 -1.86 6.58 -11.75
CA PRO A 29 -1.36 5.83 -12.91
C PRO A 29 -1.34 4.32 -12.73
N LEU A 30 -1.58 3.84 -11.51
CA LEU A 30 -1.59 2.41 -11.22
C LEU A 30 -3.02 1.96 -10.92
N ALA A 31 -3.34 0.71 -11.27
CA ALA A 31 -4.58 0.08 -10.81
C ALA A 31 -4.45 -0.16 -9.31
N THR A 32 -5.40 0.35 -8.53
CA THR A 32 -5.36 0.29 -7.08
C THR A 32 -6.67 -0.21 -6.50
N ARG A 33 -6.57 -0.90 -5.37
CA ARG A 33 -7.71 -1.30 -4.56
C ARG A 33 -7.37 -1.13 -3.09
N ALA A 34 -8.38 -0.77 -2.30
CA ALA A 34 -8.24 -0.65 -0.86
C ALA A 34 -9.14 -1.69 -0.20
N LEU A 35 -8.58 -2.47 0.71
CA LEU A 35 -9.32 -3.49 1.46
C LEU A 35 -9.26 -3.11 2.93
N GLU A 36 -10.42 -2.84 3.50
CA GLU A 36 -10.55 -2.48 4.90
C GLU A 36 -10.78 -3.73 5.74
N VAL A 37 -10.08 -3.83 6.86
CA VAL A 37 -10.21 -4.96 7.77
C VAL A 37 -10.77 -4.45 9.08
N PRO A 38 -12.10 -4.51 9.26
CA PRO A 38 -12.69 -4.12 10.55
C PRO A 38 -12.29 -5.09 11.65
N LEU A 39 -12.37 -4.63 12.89
CA LEU A 39 -11.88 -5.37 14.04
C LEU A 39 -12.54 -6.73 14.18
N ASP A 40 -13.84 -6.81 13.93
CA ASP A 40 -14.63 -8.01 14.15
C ASP A 40 -14.97 -8.77 12.87
N PHE A 41 -14.30 -8.47 11.78
CA PHE A 41 -14.65 -9.06 10.50
C PHE A 41 -14.04 -10.46 10.39
N PRO A 42 -14.80 -11.46 9.87
CA PRO A 42 -14.24 -12.80 9.71
C PRO A 42 -13.06 -12.80 8.74
N VAL A 43 -11.94 -13.37 9.17
CA VAL A 43 -10.72 -13.39 8.36
C VAL A 43 -10.95 -14.09 7.02
N ALA A 44 -11.73 -15.16 7.01
CA ALA A 44 -12.00 -15.89 5.78
C ALA A 44 -12.68 -15.03 4.72
N ASP A 45 -13.60 -14.15 5.15
CA ASP A 45 -14.30 -13.27 4.23
C ASP A 45 -13.37 -12.21 3.66
N VAL A 46 -12.51 -11.65 4.51
CA VAL A 46 -11.51 -10.67 4.07
C VAL A 46 -10.54 -11.33 3.09
N MET A 47 -10.10 -12.55 3.41
CA MET A 47 -9.18 -13.28 2.53
C MET A 47 -9.82 -13.53 1.15
N ALA A 48 -11.09 -13.88 1.11
CA ALA A 48 -11.80 -14.10 -0.15
C ALA A 48 -11.84 -12.81 -0.97
N GLN A 49 -12.14 -11.68 -0.33
CA GLN A 49 -12.14 -10.38 -1.03
C GLN A 49 -10.74 -10.02 -1.53
N ALA A 50 -9.72 -10.29 -0.71
CA ALA A 50 -8.35 -10.00 -1.09
C ALA A 50 -7.95 -10.78 -2.34
N LYS A 51 -8.32 -12.06 -2.41
CA LYS A 51 -8.00 -12.89 -3.59
C LYS A 51 -8.68 -12.37 -4.85
N GLU A 52 -9.92 -11.89 -4.72
CA GLU A 52 -10.61 -11.28 -5.85
C GLU A 52 -9.89 -10.02 -6.34
N HIS A 53 -9.43 -9.20 -5.40
CA HIS A 53 -8.68 -7.99 -5.75
C HIS A 53 -7.37 -8.35 -6.47
N ILE A 54 -6.66 -9.37 -5.98
CA ILE A 54 -5.43 -9.81 -6.63
C ILE A 54 -5.71 -10.22 -8.08
N SER A 55 -6.77 -11.01 -8.29
CA SER A 55 -7.13 -11.46 -9.64
C SER A 55 -7.40 -10.29 -10.58
N THR A 56 -8.05 -9.25 -10.08
CA THR A 56 -8.36 -8.07 -10.86
C THR A 56 -7.12 -7.22 -11.15
N LEU A 57 -6.25 -7.08 -10.13
CA LEU A 57 -5.11 -6.18 -10.20
C LEU A 57 -3.92 -6.74 -10.97
N ASP A 58 -3.74 -8.06 -10.95
CA ASP A 58 -2.57 -8.68 -11.58
C ASP A 58 -2.81 -8.85 -13.07
N THR A 59 -2.14 -8.01 -13.85
CA THR A 59 -2.20 -8.07 -15.32
C THR A 59 -0.94 -8.73 -15.91
N GLY A 60 -0.15 -9.41 -15.08
CA GLY A 60 1.06 -10.10 -15.49
C GLY A 60 2.30 -9.64 -14.77
N ASN A 61 2.27 -8.49 -14.11
CA ASN A 61 3.43 -7.92 -13.42
C ASN A 61 3.33 -8.02 -11.90
N GLY A 62 2.32 -8.73 -11.39
CA GLY A 62 2.15 -8.93 -9.96
C GLY A 62 1.46 -7.78 -9.25
N VAL A 63 1.34 -7.93 -7.95
CA VAL A 63 0.66 -6.95 -7.10
C VAL A 63 1.54 -6.61 -5.91
N LEU A 64 1.76 -5.32 -5.69
CA LEU A 64 2.41 -4.83 -4.49
C LEU A 64 1.35 -4.60 -3.42
N ILE A 65 1.51 -5.25 -2.28
CA ILE A 65 0.58 -5.14 -1.16
C ILE A 65 1.20 -4.23 -0.11
N LEU A 66 0.45 -3.21 0.28
CA LEU A 66 0.87 -2.29 1.34
C LEU A 66 -0.07 -2.45 2.53
N THR A 67 0.50 -2.55 3.73
CA THR A 67 -0.28 -2.70 4.95
C THR A 67 0.20 -1.70 5.99
N ASP A 68 -0.64 -1.45 7.01
CA ASP A 68 -0.37 -0.39 7.97
C ASP A 68 0.67 -0.79 9.02
N ILE A 69 0.53 -1.97 9.64
CA ILE A 69 1.45 -2.35 10.70
C ILE A 69 1.81 -3.84 10.57
N TYR A 70 3.09 -4.14 10.70
CA TYR A 70 3.58 -5.51 10.62
C TYR A 70 3.13 -6.31 11.84
N GLY A 71 2.77 -7.56 11.61
CA GLY A 71 2.41 -8.49 12.70
C GLY A 71 0.94 -8.48 13.09
N ALA A 72 0.12 -7.62 12.48
CA ALA A 72 -1.32 -7.59 12.73
C ALA A 72 -2.07 -8.34 11.64
N THR A 73 -3.37 -8.49 11.80
CA THR A 73 -4.19 -9.28 10.88
C THR A 73 -4.07 -8.85 9.42
N PRO A 74 -4.16 -7.55 9.07
CA PRO A 74 -4.02 -7.18 7.66
C PRO A 74 -2.68 -7.60 7.07
N ALA A 75 -1.59 -7.46 7.82
CA ALA A 75 -0.28 -7.87 7.35
C ALA A 75 -0.20 -9.39 7.19
N ASN A 76 -0.81 -10.14 8.10
CA ASN A 76 -0.81 -11.61 8.02
C ASN A 76 -1.57 -12.10 6.80
N ILE A 77 -2.67 -11.43 6.46
CA ILE A 77 -3.41 -11.71 5.23
C ILE A 77 -2.50 -11.48 4.03
N GLY A 78 -1.82 -10.34 4.01
CA GLY A 78 -0.90 -10.02 2.92
C GLY A 78 0.23 -11.03 2.77
N LYS A 79 0.79 -11.49 3.89
CA LYS A 79 1.85 -12.50 3.87
C LYS A 79 1.36 -13.80 3.26
N GLN A 80 0.16 -14.21 3.59
CA GLN A 80 -0.39 -15.44 3.02
C GLN A 80 -0.65 -15.30 1.53
N LEU A 81 -1.12 -14.13 1.09
CA LEU A 81 -1.30 -13.87 -0.34
C LEU A 81 0.03 -13.96 -1.09
N CYS A 82 1.12 -13.50 -0.48
CA CYS A 82 2.44 -13.57 -1.11
C CYS A 82 2.93 -15.00 -1.26
N ASN A 83 2.45 -15.93 -0.44
CA ASN A 83 2.79 -17.35 -0.60
C ASN A 83 2.07 -17.98 -1.78
N ASP A 84 0.86 -17.49 -2.09
CA ASP A 84 -0.01 -18.13 -3.08
C ASP A 84 -0.04 -17.41 -4.42
N PHE A 85 0.36 -16.16 -4.46
CA PHE A 85 0.25 -15.31 -5.65
C PHE A 85 1.54 -14.54 -5.87
N ASN A 86 1.66 -13.94 -7.05
CA ASN A 86 2.82 -13.12 -7.40
C ASN A 86 2.68 -11.75 -6.75
N CYS A 87 3.01 -11.67 -5.49
CA CYS A 87 2.85 -10.46 -4.67
C CYS A 87 4.08 -10.22 -3.82
N THR A 88 4.28 -8.95 -3.46
CA THR A 88 5.29 -8.54 -2.48
C THR A 88 4.59 -7.66 -1.45
N LEU A 89 4.95 -7.80 -0.18
CA LEU A 89 4.32 -7.07 0.92
C LEU A 89 5.30 -6.06 1.51
N VAL A 90 4.81 -4.82 1.68
CA VAL A 90 5.52 -3.78 2.42
C VAL A 90 4.61 -3.32 3.54
N ALA A 91 5.12 -3.32 4.78
CA ALA A 91 4.38 -2.86 5.96
C ALA A 91 4.86 -1.47 6.36
N GLY A 92 4.00 -0.74 7.05
CA GLY A 92 4.32 0.60 7.53
C GLY A 92 3.91 1.69 6.57
N ILE A 93 2.81 1.49 5.85
CA ILE A 93 2.34 2.46 4.86
C ILE A 93 2.19 3.84 5.47
N ASN A 94 2.63 4.85 4.72
CA ASN A 94 2.33 6.24 5.04
C ASN A 94 2.11 6.99 3.73
N LEU A 95 1.63 8.21 3.84
CA LEU A 95 1.31 9.00 2.66
C LEU A 95 2.53 9.28 1.78
N PRO A 96 3.70 9.64 2.34
CA PRO A 96 4.89 9.81 1.51
C PRO A 96 5.26 8.58 0.69
N MET A 97 5.08 7.39 1.25
CA MET A 97 5.31 6.14 0.53
C MET A 97 4.42 6.06 -0.72
N LEU A 98 3.12 6.30 -0.54
CA LEU A 98 2.16 6.24 -1.64
C LEU A 98 2.48 7.26 -2.73
N VAL A 99 2.72 8.51 -2.32
CA VAL A 99 3.04 9.56 -3.28
C VAL A 99 4.29 9.20 -4.06
N ARG A 100 5.30 8.65 -3.37
CA ARG A 100 6.55 8.27 -4.03
C ARG A 100 6.31 7.22 -5.11
N ILE A 101 5.64 6.11 -4.78
CA ILE A 101 5.50 5.02 -5.76
C ILE A 101 4.55 5.38 -6.90
N LEU A 102 3.55 6.20 -6.64
CA LEU A 102 2.63 6.63 -7.69
C LEU A 102 3.29 7.55 -8.70
N ASN A 103 4.43 8.13 -8.36
CA ASN A 103 5.24 8.91 -9.29
C ASN A 103 6.19 8.05 -10.13
N TYR A 104 6.26 6.75 -9.87
CA TYR A 104 7.15 5.82 -10.60
C TYR A 104 6.38 4.60 -11.07
N PRO A 105 5.31 4.79 -11.86
CA PRO A 105 4.41 3.67 -12.21
C PRO A 105 5.06 2.64 -13.15
N GLN A 106 6.21 2.95 -13.72
CA GLN A 106 6.87 2.06 -14.68
C GLN A 106 7.77 1.01 -14.01
N LEU A 107 7.99 1.11 -12.70
CA LEU A 107 8.90 0.20 -12.01
C LEU A 107 8.30 -1.20 -11.93
N ASN A 108 9.17 -2.21 -11.97
CA ASN A 108 8.74 -3.59 -11.69
C ASN A 108 8.47 -3.75 -10.19
N MET A 109 7.91 -4.89 -9.80
CA MET A 109 7.44 -5.09 -8.43
C MET A 109 8.58 -4.98 -7.41
N THR A 110 9.73 -5.59 -7.69
CA THR A 110 10.87 -5.54 -6.77
C THR A 110 11.34 -4.10 -6.56
N ASN A 111 11.50 -3.35 -7.64
CA ASN A 111 11.98 -1.98 -7.54
C ASN A 111 10.92 -1.05 -6.96
N MET A 112 9.65 -1.31 -7.24
CA MET A 112 8.58 -0.52 -6.63
C MET A 112 8.51 -0.75 -5.12
N ALA A 113 8.70 -2.00 -4.66
CA ALA A 113 8.74 -2.28 -3.23
C ALA A 113 9.90 -1.54 -2.54
N LEU A 114 11.08 -1.54 -3.17
CA LEU A 114 12.22 -0.79 -2.63
C LEU A 114 11.95 0.70 -2.61
N LYS A 115 11.31 1.22 -3.65
CA LYS A 115 10.94 2.62 -3.72
C LYS A 115 9.91 2.98 -2.64
N ALA A 116 9.00 2.06 -2.35
CA ALA A 116 8.03 2.26 -1.28
C ALA A 116 8.72 2.40 0.08
N VAL A 117 9.65 1.49 0.37
CA VAL A 117 10.37 1.53 1.64
C VAL A 117 11.16 2.83 1.78
N SER A 118 11.91 3.22 0.75
CA SER A 118 12.69 4.44 0.80
C SER A 118 11.81 5.68 0.87
N GLY A 119 10.70 5.70 0.12
CA GLY A 119 9.76 6.83 0.17
C GLY A 119 9.12 6.99 1.53
N GLY A 120 8.77 5.86 2.16
CA GLY A 120 8.21 5.91 3.50
C GLY A 120 9.20 6.41 4.53
N HIS A 121 10.44 5.93 4.48
CA HIS A 121 11.50 6.40 5.38
C HIS A 121 11.79 7.88 5.17
N ASP A 122 11.95 8.31 3.93
CA ASP A 122 12.29 9.69 3.62
C ASP A 122 11.22 10.67 4.06
N GLY A 123 9.99 10.20 4.19
CA GLY A 123 8.88 11.05 4.58
C GLY A 123 8.78 11.29 6.09
N ILE A 124 9.62 10.62 6.88
CA ILE A 124 9.62 10.78 8.33
C ILE A 124 10.73 11.75 8.69
N LEU A 125 10.37 12.97 9.05
CA LEU A 125 11.33 14.04 9.27
C LEU A 125 11.14 14.64 10.65
N LEU A 126 12.24 14.85 11.36
CA LEU A 126 12.22 15.62 12.58
C LEU A 126 12.40 17.09 12.22
N CYS A 127 11.40 17.91 12.51
CA CYS A 127 11.46 19.33 12.23
C CYS A 127 11.67 20.08 13.55
N GLU A 128 12.78 20.77 13.67
CA GLU A 128 13.02 21.61 14.83
C GLU A 128 12.44 22.98 14.56
N CYS A 129 11.62 23.45 15.49
CA CYS A 129 11.03 24.77 15.37
C CYS A 129 12.03 25.82 15.75
N GLN A 130 12.41 26.66 14.78
CA GLN A 130 13.41 27.69 14.94
C GLN A 130 12.77 29.08 14.97
N GLU A 131 11.55 29.14 15.45
CA GLU A 131 10.81 30.41 15.41
C GLU A 131 11.51 31.51 16.16
N THR A 132 12.36 31.17 17.11
CA THR A 132 13.08 32.19 17.86
C THR A 132 14.10 32.93 17.04
N GLU A 133 14.49 32.37 15.91
CA GLU A 133 15.40 33.03 14.99
C GLU A 133 14.75 34.13 14.17
N LYS A 134 13.45 34.17 14.19
CA LYS A 134 12.75 35.16 13.35
C LYS A 134 12.97 36.58 13.83
#